data_9326025248b11c2681205643a10eaf69
#
_entry.id   9326025248b11c2681205643a10eaf69
#
_cell.length_a   1.000
_cell.length_b   1.000
_cell.length_c   1.000
_cell.angle_alpha   90.00
_cell.angle_beta   90.00
_cell.angle_gamma   90.00
#
_symmetry.space_group_name_H-M   'P 1'
#
loop_
_entity.id
_entity.type
_entity.pdbx_description
1 polymer ?
#
loop_
_entity_poly.entity_id
_entity_poly.type
_entity_poly.pdbx_seq_one_letter_code
_entity_poly.pdbx_strand_id
1 'polypeptide(L)'
;GAVVDRDGRLIGIVSLKIDMHNVEGMAFAIPINDVRKIAKELEHKGKVNYPNTEIKIKNVGDLDDSERNAINLPTKVNHGVLIGEVKENGLGDKAGLKKGDVIVELDGKKIEDNLRYRQVIYSHYDDQKTITAKIYRNGAEKNIKIKLK
;
A
#
# COMPACT_ATOMS: atom_id res chain seq x y z
N GLY A 1 12.75 9.53 -16.85
CA GLY A 1 13.43 10.83 -16.92
C GLY A 1 13.21 11.68 -15.68
N ALA A 2 13.93 12.79 -15.58
CA ALA A 2 13.84 13.75 -14.49
C ALA A 2 12.62 14.66 -14.65
N VAL A 3 11.92 14.94 -13.55
CA VAL A 3 10.90 15.98 -13.46
C VAL A 3 11.50 17.15 -12.70
N VAL A 4 11.51 18.32 -13.33
CA VAL A 4 12.09 19.54 -12.75
C VAL A 4 11.02 20.63 -12.65
N ASP A 5 11.14 21.51 -11.65
CA ASP A 5 10.33 22.70 -11.55
C ASP A 5 10.81 23.80 -12.49
N ARG A 6 10.12 24.94 -12.52
CA ARG A 6 10.48 26.09 -13.37
C ARG A 6 11.83 26.73 -12.98
N ASP A 7 12.32 26.47 -11.77
CA ASP A 7 13.62 26.96 -11.27
C ASP A 7 14.74 25.94 -11.53
N GLY A 8 14.46 24.85 -12.26
CA GLY A 8 15.41 23.79 -12.60
C GLY A 8 15.69 22.82 -11.46
N ARG A 9 14.91 22.83 -10.36
CA ARG A 9 15.11 21.92 -9.25
C ARG A 9 14.47 20.57 -9.56
N LEU A 10 15.17 19.49 -9.27
CA LEU A 10 14.67 18.14 -9.41
C LEU A 10 13.57 17.86 -8.36
N ILE A 11 12.36 17.59 -8.81
CA ILE A 11 11.19 17.33 -7.95
C ILE A 11 10.71 15.88 -7.99
N GLY A 12 11.13 15.11 -8.98
CA GLY A 12 10.79 13.70 -9.09
C GLY A 12 11.50 12.99 -10.24
N ILE A 13 11.31 11.67 -10.30
CA ILE A 13 11.78 10.82 -11.39
C ILE A 13 10.61 10.05 -11.96
N VAL A 14 10.40 10.14 -13.29
CA VAL A 14 9.33 9.38 -13.98
C VAL A 14 9.64 7.89 -13.87
N SER A 15 8.69 7.15 -13.30
CA SER A 15 8.85 5.71 -13.02
C SER A 15 7.97 4.84 -13.90
N LEU A 16 6.80 5.29 -14.30
CA LEU A 16 5.82 4.48 -15.01
C LEU A 16 4.99 5.31 -15.98
N LYS A 17 4.83 4.80 -17.21
CA LYS A 17 3.72 5.15 -18.08
C LYS A 17 2.59 4.15 -17.80
N ILE A 18 1.39 4.64 -17.58
CA ILE A 18 0.21 3.77 -17.60
C ILE A 18 -0.26 3.67 -19.05
N ASP A 19 -0.11 2.46 -19.61
CA ASP A 19 -0.79 2.05 -20.84
C ASP A 19 -2.15 1.44 -20.44
N MET A 20 -3.13 2.29 -20.19
CA MET A 20 -4.52 1.87 -20.09
C MET A 20 -5.22 2.16 -21.42
N HIS A 21 -5.91 1.17 -21.95
CA HIS A 21 -6.84 1.35 -23.07
C HIS A 21 -7.79 2.52 -22.72
N ASN A 22 -7.66 3.65 -23.38
CA ASN A 22 -8.40 4.91 -23.25
C ASN A 22 -7.80 6.00 -22.31
N VAL A 23 -6.59 5.86 -21.78
CA VAL A 23 -5.92 6.96 -21.06
C VAL A 23 -4.52 7.16 -21.66
N GLU A 24 -4.42 8.07 -22.62
CA GLU A 24 -3.14 8.54 -23.14
C GLU A 24 -2.61 9.73 -22.31
N GLY A 25 -1.30 9.76 -22.10
CA GLY A 25 -0.62 10.94 -21.58
C GLY A 25 -0.46 11.02 -20.06
N MET A 26 -0.84 10.01 -19.28
CA MET A 26 -0.56 9.99 -17.84
C MET A 26 0.76 9.30 -17.52
N ALA A 27 1.61 9.98 -16.74
CA ALA A 27 2.85 9.44 -16.21
C ALA A 27 2.92 9.67 -14.70
N PHE A 28 3.52 8.73 -13.97
CA PHE A 28 3.78 8.88 -12.55
C PHE A 28 5.25 9.14 -12.30
N ALA A 29 5.52 10.05 -11.36
CA ALA A 29 6.85 10.33 -10.90
C ALA A 29 6.98 9.97 -9.41
N ILE A 30 8.12 9.39 -9.04
CA ILE A 30 8.50 9.19 -7.63
C ILE A 30 8.98 10.54 -7.11
N PRO A 31 8.42 11.06 -5.99
CA PRO A 31 8.86 12.31 -5.39
C PRO A 31 10.35 12.28 -5.04
N ILE A 32 11.06 13.38 -5.26
CA ILE A 32 12.51 13.44 -5.06
C ILE A 32 12.94 13.13 -3.62
N ASN A 33 12.11 13.43 -2.63
CA ASN A 33 12.42 13.13 -1.23
C ASN A 33 12.48 11.61 -0.97
N ASP A 34 11.64 10.83 -1.64
CA ASP A 34 11.65 9.36 -1.55
C ASP A 34 12.82 8.80 -2.36
N VAL A 35 13.09 9.36 -3.54
CA VAL A 35 14.27 8.99 -4.37
C VAL A 35 15.57 9.18 -3.61
N ARG A 36 15.74 10.30 -2.91
CA ARG A 36 16.97 10.56 -2.13
C ARG A 36 17.20 9.55 -1.02
N LYS A 37 16.14 9.15 -0.32
CA LYS A 37 16.22 8.13 0.74
C LYS A 37 16.65 6.79 0.17
N ILE A 38 15.99 6.36 -0.90
CA ILE A 38 16.26 5.10 -1.59
C ILE A 38 17.69 5.10 -2.17
N ALA A 39 18.12 6.19 -2.80
CA ALA A 39 19.46 6.32 -3.37
C ALA A 39 20.55 6.17 -2.30
N LYS A 40 20.40 6.84 -1.15
CA LYS A 40 21.33 6.68 -0.02
C LYS A 40 21.41 5.24 0.49
N GLU A 41 20.27 4.57 0.59
CA GLU A 41 20.22 3.17 1.02
C GLU A 41 20.94 2.25 0.03
N LEU A 42 20.72 2.48 -1.27
CA LEU A 42 21.42 1.74 -2.35
C LEU A 42 22.91 1.99 -2.34
N GLU A 43 23.36 3.23 -2.15
CA GLU A 43 24.79 3.56 -2.06
C GLU A 43 25.49 2.89 -0.88
N HIS A 44 24.83 2.84 0.29
CA HIS A 44 25.45 2.31 1.51
C HIS A 44 25.31 0.79 1.66
N LYS A 45 24.21 0.21 1.20
CA LYS A 45 23.88 -1.21 1.45
C LYS A 45 23.73 -2.04 0.17
N GLY A 46 23.78 -1.41 -1.00
CA GLY A 46 23.60 -2.08 -2.29
C GLY A 46 22.19 -2.60 -2.54
N LYS A 47 21.28 -2.49 -1.57
CA LYS A 47 19.89 -2.95 -1.67
C LYS A 47 18.98 -2.17 -0.74
N VAL A 48 17.69 -2.11 -1.06
CA VAL A 48 16.64 -1.59 -0.19
C VAL A 48 15.76 -2.75 0.27
N ASN A 49 15.62 -2.92 1.57
CA ASN A 49 14.73 -3.92 2.17
C ASN A 49 13.39 -3.28 2.49
N TYR A 50 12.41 -3.43 1.61
CA TYR A 50 11.06 -2.98 1.89
C TYR A 50 10.34 -3.93 2.84
N PRO A 51 9.56 -3.42 3.81
CA PRO A 51 8.68 -4.25 4.60
C PRO A 51 7.72 -5.00 3.67
N ASN A 52 7.56 -6.29 3.91
CA ASN A 52 6.62 -7.11 3.16
C ASN A 52 5.69 -7.82 4.14
N THR A 53 4.44 -7.47 4.13
CA THR A 53 3.41 -8.07 4.98
C THR A 53 3.04 -9.48 4.55
N GLU A 54 3.50 -9.91 3.38
CA GLU A 54 3.29 -11.25 2.81
C GLU A 54 1.80 -11.62 2.70
N ILE A 55 1.00 -10.63 2.29
CA ILE A 55 -0.43 -10.79 1.98
C ILE A 55 -0.68 -10.51 0.50
N LYS A 56 -1.68 -11.18 -0.08
CA LYS A 56 -2.22 -10.84 -1.40
C LYS A 56 -3.45 -9.97 -1.22
N ILE A 57 -3.54 -8.89 -1.95
CA ILE A 57 -4.60 -7.90 -1.83
C ILE A 57 -5.29 -7.62 -3.17
N LYS A 58 -6.57 -7.27 -3.09
CA LYS A 58 -7.41 -6.82 -4.21
C LYS A 58 -8.06 -5.49 -3.80
N ASN A 59 -8.23 -4.55 -4.74
CA ASN A 59 -8.91 -3.30 -4.44
C ASN A 59 -10.39 -3.54 -4.11
N VAL A 60 -10.91 -2.85 -3.12
CA VAL A 60 -12.35 -2.90 -2.78
C VAL A 60 -13.20 -2.38 -3.94
N GLY A 61 -12.69 -1.40 -4.71
CA GLY A 61 -13.37 -0.86 -5.88
C GLY A 61 -13.56 -1.87 -7.03
N ASP A 62 -12.79 -2.96 -7.04
CA ASP A 62 -12.85 -4.02 -8.05
C ASP A 62 -13.70 -5.23 -7.59
N LEU A 63 -14.32 -5.15 -6.41
CA LEU A 63 -15.18 -6.21 -5.88
C LEU A 63 -16.60 -6.10 -6.43
N ASP A 64 -17.14 -7.22 -6.88
CA ASP A 64 -18.56 -7.32 -7.21
C ASP A 64 -19.45 -7.47 -5.96
N ASP A 65 -20.75 -7.38 -6.13
CA ASP A 65 -21.72 -7.47 -5.02
C ASP A 65 -21.65 -8.81 -4.30
N SER A 66 -21.37 -9.90 -5.01
CA SER A 66 -21.25 -11.24 -4.42
C SER A 66 -20.02 -11.33 -3.52
N GLU A 67 -18.87 -10.83 -3.96
CA GLU A 67 -17.64 -10.75 -3.16
C GLU A 67 -17.83 -9.89 -1.91
N ARG A 68 -18.48 -8.73 -2.06
CA ARG A 68 -18.80 -7.84 -0.92
C ARG A 68 -19.71 -8.50 0.10
N ASN A 69 -20.74 -9.19 -0.36
CA ASN A 69 -21.68 -9.90 0.50
C ASN A 69 -21.01 -11.07 1.22
N ALA A 70 -20.12 -11.80 0.56
CA ALA A 70 -19.40 -12.93 1.14
C ALA A 70 -18.55 -12.56 2.37
N ILE A 71 -18.08 -11.30 2.44
CA ILE A 71 -17.30 -10.77 3.58
C ILE A 71 -18.11 -9.83 4.47
N ASN A 72 -19.41 -9.71 4.24
CA ASN A 72 -20.32 -8.79 4.96
C ASN A 72 -19.80 -7.34 4.99
N LEU A 73 -19.19 -6.88 3.89
CA LEU A 73 -18.62 -5.52 3.82
C LEU A 73 -19.74 -4.48 3.81
N PRO A 74 -19.77 -3.53 4.76
CA PRO A 74 -20.77 -2.48 4.76
C PRO A 74 -20.77 -1.67 3.45
N THR A 75 -21.94 -1.31 2.94
CA THR A 75 -22.09 -0.55 1.68
C THR A 75 -21.38 0.80 1.69
N LYS A 76 -21.25 1.41 2.86
CA LYS A 76 -20.50 2.66 3.06
C LYS A 76 -19.00 2.53 2.82
N VAL A 77 -18.45 1.31 2.87
CA VAL A 77 -17.02 1.04 2.65
C VAL A 77 -16.81 0.82 1.16
N ASN A 78 -16.35 1.85 0.47
CA ASN A 78 -16.12 1.86 -0.98
C ASN A 78 -14.64 2.01 -1.36
N HIS A 79 -13.74 1.92 -0.38
CA HIS A 79 -12.30 2.06 -0.55
C HIS A 79 -11.57 1.05 0.32
N GLY A 80 -10.29 0.86 0.05
CA GLY A 80 -9.44 -0.05 0.79
C GLY A 80 -8.99 -1.24 -0.04
N VAL A 81 -8.35 -2.18 0.64
CA VAL A 81 -7.86 -3.42 0.04
C VAL A 81 -8.37 -4.63 0.80
N LEU A 82 -8.94 -5.59 0.06
CA LEU A 82 -9.35 -6.90 0.55
C LEU A 82 -8.14 -7.82 0.62
N ILE A 83 -7.96 -8.52 1.72
CA ILE A 83 -6.96 -9.56 1.88
C ILE A 83 -7.52 -10.88 1.29
N GLY A 84 -6.93 -11.31 0.18
CA GLY A 84 -7.26 -12.57 -0.49
C GLY A 84 -6.50 -13.76 0.06
N GLU A 85 -5.27 -13.56 0.52
CA GLU A 85 -4.40 -14.59 1.06
C GLU A 85 -3.43 -13.99 2.08
N VAL A 86 -3.15 -14.73 3.13
CA VAL A 86 -2.12 -14.40 4.14
C VAL A 86 -1.14 -15.57 4.17
N LYS A 87 0.14 -15.28 3.99
CA LYS A 87 1.18 -16.30 4.07
C LYS A 87 1.39 -16.72 5.51
N GLU A 88 1.38 -18.02 5.76
CA GLU A 88 1.64 -18.59 7.07
C GLU A 88 3.01 -18.16 7.62
N ASN A 89 3.04 -17.75 8.89
CA ASN A 89 4.22 -17.20 9.57
C ASN A 89 4.77 -15.89 8.99
N GLY A 90 4.10 -15.29 8.02
CA GLY A 90 4.41 -13.95 7.49
C GLY A 90 4.06 -12.83 8.48
N LEU A 91 4.47 -11.60 8.17
CA LEU A 91 4.18 -10.44 9.04
C LEU A 91 2.67 -10.19 9.20
N GLY A 92 1.88 -10.41 8.15
CA GLY A 92 0.43 -10.27 8.20
C GLY A 92 -0.21 -11.31 9.13
N ASP A 93 0.23 -12.56 9.04
CA ASP A 93 -0.25 -13.66 9.90
C ASP A 93 0.11 -13.42 11.37
N LYS A 94 1.37 -13.08 11.65
CA LYS A 94 1.84 -12.73 13.00
C LYS A 94 1.11 -11.53 13.61
N ALA A 95 0.64 -10.62 12.78
CA ALA A 95 -0.19 -9.49 13.20
C ALA A 95 -1.65 -9.89 13.46
N GLY A 96 -2.07 -11.07 13.03
CA GLY A 96 -3.44 -11.56 13.15
C GLY A 96 -4.37 -11.08 12.03
N LEU A 97 -3.82 -10.65 10.89
CA LEU A 97 -4.58 -10.43 9.66
C LEU A 97 -5.07 -11.76 9.09
N LYS A 98 -6.24 -11.76 8.50
CA LYS A 98 -6.87 -12.95 7.93
C LYS A 98 -7.41 -12.68 6.54
N LYS A 99 -7.52 -13.75 5.75
CA LYS A 99 -8.28 -13.71 4.49
C LYS A 99 -9.70 -13.20 4.76
N GLY A 100 -10.17 -12.29 3.92
CA GLY A 100 -11.48 -11.65 4.06
C GLY A 100 -11.46 -10.33 4.85
N ASP A 101 -10.36 -9.98 5.49
CA ASP A 101 -10.21 -8.65 6.10
C ASP A 101 -10.09 -7.58 5.01
N VAL A 102 -10.67 -6.40 5.26
CA VAL A 102 -10.53 -5.23 4.40
C VAL A 102 -9.79 -4.14 5.15
N ILE A 103 -8.61 -3.79 4.68
CA ILE A 103 -7.81 -2.69 5.26
C ILE A 103 -8.29 -1.36 4.67
N VAL A 104 -8.78 -0.46 5.51
CA VAL A 104 -9.29 0.87 5.11
C VAL A 104 -8.40 2.02 5.56
N GLU A 105 -7.60 1.81 6.60
CA GLU A 105 -6.64 2.79 7.10
C GLU A 105 -5.36 2.08 7.58
N LEU A 106 -4.22 2.70 7.38
CA LEU A 106 -2.92 2.17 7.77
C LEU A 106 -2.02 3.31 8.23
N ASP A 107 -1.49 3.21 9.46
CA ASP A 107 -0.67 4.25 10.10
C ASP A 107 -1.36 5.63 10.10
N GLY A 108 -2.66 5.68 10.41
CA GLY A 108 -3.47 6.89 10.41
C GLY A 108 -3.78 7.46 9.02
N LYS A 109 -3.43 6.74 7.94
CA LYS A 109 -3.65 7.18 6.55
C LYS A 109 -4.71 6.35 5.89
N LYS A 110 -5.69 7.01 5.27
CA LYS A 110 -6.72 6.34 4.48
C LYS A 110 -6.10 5.54 3.35
N ILE A 111 -6.51 4.29 3.22
CA ILE A 111 -6.12 3.40 2.12
C ILE A 111 -7.25 3.41 1.08
N GLU A 112 -6.98 3.98 -0.06
CA GLU A 112 -7.96 4.06 -1.15
C GLU A 112 -7.88 2.82 -2.03
N ASP A 113 -6.65 2.34 -2.27
CA ASP A 113 -6.35 1.23 -3.14
C ASP A 113 -5.02 0.55 -2.79
N ASN A 114 -4.66 -0.45 -3.56
CA ASN A 114 -3.41 -1.20 -3.49
C ASN A 114 -2.16 -0.30 -3.64
N LEU A 115 -2.21 0.72 -4.50
CA LEU A 115 -1.08 1.65 -4.67
C LEU A 115 -0.82 2.41 -3.36
N ARG A 116 -1.87 2.97 -2.75
CA ARG A 116 -1.77 3.69 -1.48
C ARG A 116 -1.29 2.78 -0.34
N TYR A 117 -1.81 1.54 -0.29
CA TYR A 117 -1.34 0.54 0.66
C TYR A 117 0.18 0.33 0.57
N ARG A 118 0.70 0.09 -0.65
CA ARG A 118 2.14 -0.09 -0.88
C ARG A 118 2.96 1.13 -0.52
N GLN A 119 2.50 2.33 -0.87
CA GLN A 119 3.17 3.59 -0.52
C GLN A 119 3.34 3.74 1.00
N VAL A 120 2.31 3.44 1.78
CA VAL A 120 2.38 3.53 3.24
C VAL A 120 3.32 2.48 3.80
N ILE A 121 3.22 1.21 3.38
CA ILE A 121 4.13 0.15 3.83
C ILE A 121 5.58 0.46 3.47
N TYR A 122 5.86 0.86 2.24
CA TYR A 122 7.23 1.12 1.78
C TYR A 122 7.83 2.40 2.38
N SER A 123 7.01 3.34 2.85
CA SER A 123 7.52 4.51 3.57
C SER A 123 8.22 4.16 4.89
N HIS A 124 7.97 2.96 5.43
CA HIS A 124 8.57 2.43 6.66
C HIS A 124 9.77 1.49 6.43
N TYR A 125 10.43 1.56 5.26
CA TYR A 125 11.50 0.62 4.91
C TYR A 125 12.72 0.67 5.85
N ASP A 126 12.93 1.77 6.56
CA ASP A 126 14.10 2.02 7.42
C ASP A 126 13.77 2.10 8.92
N ASP A 127 12.51 2.16 9.32
CA ASP A 127 12.15 2.46 10.71
C ASP A 127 11.65 1.27 11.54
N GLN A 128 11.47 0.10 10.97
CA GLN A 128 11.01 -1.13 11.65
C GLN A 128 9.84 -0.88 12.63
N LYS A 129 8.98 0.07 12.32
CA LYS A 129 7.92 0.57 13.19
C LYS A 129 6.78 -0.44 13.34
N THR A 130 6.08 -0.36 14.46
CA THR A 130 4.76 -0.94 14.60
C THR A 130 3.73 0.08 14.16
N ILE A 131 2.90 -0.29 13.18
CA ILE A 131 1.83 0.55 12.65
C ILE A 131 0.47 -0.05 12.98
N THR A 132 -0.56 0.78 13.03
CA THR A 132 -1.93 0.33 13.25
C THR A 132 -2.68 0.26 11.92
N ALA A 133 -3.32 -0.88 11.65
CA ALA A 133 -4.26 -1.06 10.56
C ALA A 133 -5.70 -1.04 11.10
N LYS A 134 -6.55 -0.21 10.53
CA LYS A 134 -7.98 -0.26 10.72
C LYS A 134 -8.57 -1.17 9.65
N ILE A 135 -9.26 -2.21 10.06
CA ILE A 135 -9.82 -3.22 9.17
C ILE A 135 -11.30 -3.43 9.41
N TYR A 136 -11.98 -3.96 8.41
CA TYR A 136 -13.30 -4.58 8.55
C TYR A 136 -13.15 -6.11 8.47
N ARG A 137 -13.70 -6.81 9.46
CA ARG A 137 -13.77 -8.28 9.51
C ARG A 137 -15.23 -8.68 9.77
N ASN A 138 -15.85 -9.37 8.82
CA ASN A 138 -17.27 -9.74 8.87
C ASN A 138 -18.18 -8.53 9.19
N GLY A 139 -17.93 -7.39 8.58
CA GLY A 139 -18.70 -6.17 8.77
C GLY A 139 -18.37 -5.37 10.04
N ALA A 140 -17.52 -5.86 10.93
CA ALA A 140 -17.11 -5.18 12.14
C ALA A 140 -15.75 -4.50 11.97
N GLU A 141 -15.63 -3.25 12.43
CA GLU A 141 -14.38 -2.50 12.44
C GLU A 141 -13.46 -3.00 13.57
N LYS A 142 -12.18 -3.18 13.27
CA LYS A 142 -11.13 -3.57 14.22
C LYS A 142 -9.83 -2.84 13.95
N ASN A 143 -9.03 -2.66 15.00
CA ASN A 143 -7.66 -2.17 14.87
C ASN A 143 -6.67 -3.31 15.14
N ILE A 144 -5.70 -3.46 14.24
CA ILE A 144 -4.66 -4.48 14.31
C ILE A 144 -3.30 -3.80 14.26
N LYS A 145 -2.38 -4.21 15.12
CA LYS A 145 -1.00 -3.72 15.14
C LYS A 145 -0.12 -4.63 14.29
N ILE A 146 0.58 -4.06 13.32
CA ILE A 146 1.50 -4.76 12.43
C ILE A 146 2.92 -4.31 12.74
N LYS A 147 3.79 -5.24 13.10
CA LYS A 147 5.23 -5.00 13.24
C LYS A 147 5.89 -5.16 11.88
N LEU A 148 6.47 -4.08 11.36
CA LEU A 148 7.17 -4.06 10.07
C LEU A 148 8.65 -4.43 10.27
N LYS A 149 8.90 -5.66 10.62
CA LYS A 149 10.26 -6.13 10.88
C LYS A 149 10.57 -7.39 10.09
#